data_545aff69a80977890cf4bf2f060d3460
#
_entry.id   545aff69a80977890cf4bf2f060d3460
#
_cell.length_a   1.000
_cell.length_b   1.000
_cell.length_c   1.000
_cell.angle_alpha   90.00
_cell.angle_beta   90.00
_cell.angle_gamma   90.00
#
_symmetry.space_group_name_H-M   'P 1'
#
loop_
_entity.id
_entity.type
_entity.pdbx_description
1 polymer ?
#
loop_
_entity_poly.entity_id
_entity_poly.type
_entity_poly.pdbx_seq_one_letter_code
_entity_poly.pdbx_strand_id
1 'polypeptide(L)'
;QISAIMGPCAGGAVYSPALTDFTLMVENTSYMFLTGPGPVKAVLGEVVTQEQLGGASVHATKSGVTHFTASTEEEAISMIKKLMSYIPQNNMEKTPRKVCTDPIGRMEDYLNDIIPDNPNMPYDMYQVIAGIVDHGEFFEVQPNYAKNLIIGFARFNGQSVGIVANQPKQLAGVLDCNSSRKGARFVRFCDAFNIPIVTLVDVPGFLPGTAQEYNAVILHGAKLLYAYGEATVPKVTVTLRKSYGGSHIVMSCKQLRGDINYAWPSSEIAVMGASGAASVLYAKDAKALKDEGKVEEAKAYIKEKEDEYTKLFANPYQAAKFGYIDDVIEPRNTRFRVIRALAQLENKKLTNPAKKHGNIPL
;
A
#
# COMPACT_ATOMS: atom_id res chain seq x y z
N GLN A 1 5.87 -20.40 -3.79
CA GLN A 1 6.12 -20.84 -5.18
C GLN A 1 6.43 -19.63 -6.07
N ILE A 2 7.39 -19.77 -7.00
CA ILE A 2 7.78 -18.73 -7.95
C ILE A 2 7.71 -19.32 -9.35
N SER A 3 7.01 -18.62 -10.25
CA SER A 3 6.96 -18.97 -11.67
C SER A 3 7.77 -17.97 -12.48
N ALA A 4 8.74 -18.45 -13.23
CA ALA A 4 9.50 -17.67 -14.20
C ALA A 4 9.05 -18.03 -15.62
N ILE A 5 8.46 -17.06 -16.32
CA ILE A 5 7.97 -17.21 -17.68
C ILE A 5 9.06 -16.68 -18.62
N MET A 6 9.75 -17.57 -19.29
CA MET A 6 10.87 -17.26 -20.18
C MET A 6 10.54 -17.50 -21.67
N GLY A 7 9.31 -17.95 -21.95
CA GLY A 7 8.81 -18.21 -23.28
C GLY A 7 7.29 -18.14 -23.34
N PRO A 8 6.66 -18.57 -24.44
CA PRO A 8 5.21 -18.59 -24.58
C PRO A 8 4.54 -19.54 -23.58
N CYS A 9 3.53 -19.03 -22.87
CA CYS A 9 2.66 -19.81 -21.98
C CYS A 9 1.20 -19.48 -22.32
N ALA A 10 0.45 -20.43 -22.87
CA ALA A 10 -0.87 -20.17 -23.42
C ALA A 10 -1.90 -21.24 -23.02
N GLY A 11 -3.17 -20.86 -23.10
CA GLY A 11 -4.29 -21.74 -22.76
C GLY A 11 -4.32 -22.10 -21.28
N GLY A 12 -4.70 -23.33 -20.96
CA GLY A 12 -4.79 -23.82 -19.58
C GLY A 12 -3.47 -23.76 -18.78
N ALA A 13 -2.33 -23.73 -19.47
CA ALA A 13 -1.01 -23.65 -18.82
C ALA A 13 -0.80 -22.35 -18.01
N VAL A 14 -1.49 -21.26 -18.35
CA VAL A 14 -1.35 -19.98 -17.64
C VAL A 14 -1.94 -20.00 -16.22
N TYR A 15 -2.77 -20.96 -15.90
CA TYR A 15 -3.31 -21.10 -14.54
C TYR A 15 -2.22 -21.54 -13.55
N SER A 16 -1.23 -22.33 -13.99
CA SER A 16 -0.15 -22.76 -13.11
C SER A 16 0.64 -21.56 -12.53
N PRO A 17 1.20 -20.64 -13.34
CA PRO A 17 1.85 -19.45 -12.79
C PRO A 17 0.90 -18.53 -12.02
N ALA A 18 -0.36 -18.41 -12.42
CA ALA A 18 -1.34 -17.58 -11.74
C ALA A 18 -1.66 -18.06 -10.30
N LEU A 19 -1.46 -19.35 -10.02
CA LEU A 19 -1.64 -19.95 -8.68
C LEU A 19 -0.41 -19.81 -7.79
N THR A 20 0.75 -19.46 -8.33
CA THR A 20 1.98 -19.29 -7.53
C THR A 20 2.03 -17.94 -6.82
N ASP A 21 2.90 -17.81 -5.82
CA ASP A 21 3.02 -16.59 -5.01
C ASP A 21 3.57 -15.42 -5.83
N PHE A 22 4.57 -15.69 -6.67
CA PHE A 22 5.17 -14.70 -7.55
C PHE A 22 5.31 -15.20 -8.97
N THR A 23 4.99 -14.32 -9.91
CA THR A 23 5.19 -14.51 -11.35
C THR A 23 6.20 -13.49 -11.84
N LEU A 24 7.21 -13.93 -12.56
CA LEU A 24 8.21 -13.13 -13.24
C LEU A 24 8.16 -13.42 -14.72
N MET A 25 8.23 -12.38 -15.56
CA MET A 25 8.24 -12.52 -17.03
C MET A 25 9.50 -11.88 -17.62
N VAL A 26 10.10 -12.54 -18.62
CA VAL A 26 11.19 -11.97 -19.41
C VAL A 26 10.61 -11.20 -20.59
N GLU A 27 11.03 -9.96 -20.76
CA GLU A 27 10.52 -9.06 -21.80
C GLU A 27 10.82 -9.57 -23.20
N ASN A 28 9.90 -9.32 -24.14
CA ASN A 28 10.00 -9.64 -25.57
C ASN A 28 10.10 -11.14 -25.94
N THR A 29 10.26 -12.03 -24.96
CA THR A 29 10.35 -13.48 -25.20
C THR A 29 9.22 -14.27 -24.57
N SER A 30 8.65 -13.75 -23.47
CA SER A 30 7.59 -14.41 -22.72
C SER A 30 6.21 -13.78 -22.96
N TYR A 31 5.23 -14.64 -23.09
CA TYR A 31 3.83 -14.25 -23.30
C TYR A 31 2.91 -15.13 -22.47
N MET A 32 1.88 -14.52 -21.87
CA MET A 32 0.81 -15.26 -21.20
C MET A 32 -0.56 -14.80 -21.70
N PHE A 33 -1.38 -15.71 -22.17
CA PHE A 33 -2.78 -15.46 -22.51
C PHE A 33 -3.59 -16.77 -22.52
N LEU A 34 -4.87 -16.71 -22.16
CA LEU A 34 -5.77 -17.85 -22.28
C LEU A 34 -6.03 -18.20 -23.74
N THR A 35 -6.29 -17.18 -24.55
CA THR A 35 -6.60 -17.33 -25.98
C THR A 35 -5.62 -16.45 -26.76
N GLY A 36 -4.91 -17.07 -27.71
CA GLY A 36 -3.90 -16.38 -28.50
C GLY A 36 -4.47 -15.47 -29.58
N PRO A 37 -3.62 -14.68 -30.28
CA PRO A 37 -4.03 -13.69 -31.28
C PRO A 37 -4.84 -14.26 -32.45
N GLY A 38 -4.55 -15.50 -32.89
CA GLY A 38 -5.27 -16.14 -33.98
C GLY A 38 -6.75 -16.34 -33.68
N PRO A 39 -7.12 -17.09 -32.64
CA PRO A 39 -8.51 -17.23 -32.22
C PRO A 39 -9.19 -15.91 -31.86
N VAL A 40 -8.48 -14.95 -31.22
CA VAL A 40 -9.03 -13.61 -30.92
C VAL A 40 -9.48 -12.92 -32.20
N LYS A 41 -8.64 -12.93 -33.24
CA LYS A 41 -8.97 -12.39 -34.56
C LYS A 41 -10.16 -13.12 -35.20
N ALA A 42 -10.20 -14.47 -35.12
CA ALA A 42 -11.26 -15.28 -35.76
C ALA A 42 -12.63 -15.03 -35.10
N VAL A 43 -12.68 -14.87 -33.79
CA VAL A 43 -13.96 -14.77 -33.02
C VAL A 43 -14.43 -13.31 -32.88
N LEU A 44 -13.50 -12.39 -32.58
CA LEU A 44 -13.82 -10.98 -32.26
C LEU A 44 -13.46 -10.00 -33.37
N GLY A 45 -12.69 -10.45 -34.41
CA GLY A 45 -12.15 -9.57 -35.44
C GLY A 45 -11.01 -8.66 -34.96
N GLU A 46 -10.58 -8.78 -33.70
CA GLU A 46 -9.55 -7.96 -33.10
C GLU A 46 -8.16 -8.42 -33.54
N VAL A 47 -7.38 -7.50 -34.13
CA VAL A 47 -6.03 -7.79 -34.63
C VAL A 47 -5.00 -7.28 -33.63
N VAL A 48 -4.34 -8.19 -32.93
CA VAL A 48 -3.32 -7.90 -31.93
C VAL A 48 -2.10 -8.80 -32.10
N THR A 49 -0.93 -8.33 -31.69
CA THR A 49 0.28 -9.16 -31.58
C THR A 49 0.29 -9.92 -30.25
N GLN A 50 1.16 -10.92 -30.12
CA GLN A 50 1.36 -11.64 -28.85
C GLN A 50 1.78 -10.67 -27.75
N GLU A 51 2.70 -9.73 -28.05
CA GLU A 51 3.17 -8.72 -27.09
C GLU A 51 2.03 -7.80 -26.64
N GLN A 52 1.19 -7.34 -27.57
CA GLN A 52 0.05 -6.46 -27.24
C GLN A 52 -1.06 -7.17 -26.44
N LEU A 53 -1.22 -8.48 -26.63
CA LEU A 53 -2.24 -9.27 -25.96
C LEU A 53 -1.81 -9.72 -24.56
N GLY A 54 -0.59 -10.23 -24.42
CA GLY A 54 -0.13 -10.85 -23.20
C GLY A 54 1.38 -10.84 -22.99
N GLY A 55 2.09 -9.81 -23.48
CA GLY A 55 3.50 -9.60 -23.19
C GLY A 55 3.77 -9.17 -21.77
N ALA A 56 5.02 -9.20 -21.36
CA ALA A 56 5.46 -8.84 -20.00
C ALA A 56 4.96 -7.45 -19.58
N SER A 57 5.06 -6.46 -20.46
CA SER A 57 4.59 -5.08 -20.21
C SER A 57 3.09 -5.00 -19.95
N VAL A 58 2.28 -5.78 -20.66
CA VAL A 58 0.81 -5.81 -20.45
C VAL A 58 0.47 -6.34 -19.08
N HIS A 59 1.10 -7.45 -18.68
CA HIS A 59 0.85 -8.05 -17.37
C HIS A 59 1.45 -7.26 -16.21
N ALA A 60 2.53 -6.51 -16.46
CA ALA A 60 3.13 -5.63 -15.47
C ALA A 60 2.37 -4.32 -15.26
N THR A 61 1.61 -3.82 -16.26
CA THR A 61 1.00 -2.48 -16.17
C THR A 61 -0.53 -2.50 -16.13
N LYS A 62 -1.17 -3.44 -16.84
CA LYS A 62 -2.63 -3.47 -17.01
C LYS A 62 -3.32 -4.53 -16.15
N SER A 63 -2.87 -5.78 -16.23
CA SER A 63 -3.54 -6.89 -15.53
C SER A 63 -3.04 -7.12 -14.11
N GLY A 64 -1.77 -6.75 -13.83
CA GLY A 64 -1.13 -7.00 -12.52
C GLY A 64 -0.83 -8.48 -12.24
N VAL A 65 -0.88 -9.36 -13.25
CA VAL A 65 -0.57 -10.78 -13.08
C VAL A 65 0.92 -11.00 -12.84
N THR A 66 1.78 -10.22 -13.50
CA THR A 66 3.22 -10.30 -13.31
C THR A 66 3.68 -9.39 -12.17
N HIS A 67 4.52 -9.95 -11.28
CA HIS A 67 5.08 -9.24 -10.14
C HIS A 67 6.42 -8.59 -10.47
N PHE A 68 7.19 -9.22 -11.35
CA PHE A 68 8.51 -8.76 -11.78
C PHE A 68 8.67 -8.92 -13.29
N THR A 69 9.39 -7.99 -13.92
CA THR A 69 9.84 -8.09 -15.31
C THR A 69 11.35 -8.04 -15.34
N ALA A 70 11.96 -8.78 -16.23
CA ALA A 70 13.40 -8.83 -16.45
C ALA A 70 13.70 -8.69 -17.94
N SER A 71 14.78 -8.02 -18.29
CA SER A 71 15.20 -7.83 -19.69
C SER A 71 15.87 -9.08 -20.26
N THR A 72 16.46 -9.92 -19.38
CA THR A 72 17.12 -11.20 -19.76
C THR A 72 16.80 -12.31 -18.75
N GLU A 73 17.07 -13.56 -19.15
CA GLU A 73 16.91 -14.72 -18.26
C GLU A 73 17.86 -14.70 -17.07
N GLU A 74 19.09 -14.20 -17.27
CA GLU A 74 20.07 -14.04 -16.18
C GLU A 74 19.62 -13.02 -15.15
N GLU A 75 19.04 -11.91 -15.59
CA GLU A 75 18.43 -10.92 -14.70
C GLU A 75 17.24 -11.54 -13.94
N ALA A 76 16.40 -12.31 -14.61
CA ALA A 76 15.29 -13.01 -13.99
C ALA A 76 15.77 -13.95 -12.87
N ILE A 77 16.79 -14.74 -13.11
CA ILE A 77 17.40 -15.62 -12.10
C ILE A 77 17.98 -14.82 -10.94
N SER A 78 18.63 -13.69 -11.22
CA SER A 78 19.19 -12.80 -10.19
C SER A 78 18.10 -12.19 -9.32
N MET A 79 16.97 -11.78 -9.92
CA MET A 79 15.81 -11.27 -9.17
C MET A 79 15.17 -12.35 -8.29
N ILE A 80 15.07 -13.59 -8.77
CA ILE A 80 14.59 -14.73 -7.96
C ILE A 80 15.50 -14.96 -6.76
N LYS A 81 16.83 -14.98 -6.94
CA LYS A 81 17.78 -15.11 -5.84
C LYS A 81 17.64 -13.96 -4.83
N LYS A 82 17.45 -12.72 -5.32
CA LYS A 82 17.22 -11.56 -4.45
C LYS A 82 15.91 -11.69 -3.67
N LEU A 83 14.82 -12.09 -4.31
CA LEU A 83 13.54 -12.35 -3.67
C LEU A 83 13.66 -13.40 -2.57
N MET A 84 14.29 -14.54 -2.87
CA MET A 84 14.52 -15.64 -1.92
C MET A 84 15.33 -15.20 -0.70
N SER A 85 16.16 -14.17 -0.81
CA SER A 85 16.93 -13.65 0.32
C SER A 85 16.08 -12.94 1.39
N TYR A 86 14.82 -12.57 1.07
CA TYR A 86 13.87 -11.93 2.00
C TYR A 86 12.90 -12.91 2.64
N ILE A 87 12.71 -14.08 2.06
CA ILE A 87 11.67 -15.04 2.42
C ILE A 87 12.29 -16.18 3.25
N PRO A 88 11.63 -16.68 4.31
CA PRO A 88 12.10 -17.88 5.01
C PRO A 88 11.97 -19.11 4.10
N GLN A 89 12.68 -20.19 4.43
CA GLN A 89 12.64 -21.42 3.62
C GLN A 89 11.28 -22.12 3.66
N ASN A 90 10.52 -21.89 4.73
CA ASN A 90 9.18 -22.42 4.90
C ASN A 90 8.36 -21.54 5.86
N ASN A 91 7.05 -21.78 5.94
CA ASN A 91 6.14 -21.01 6.76
C ASN A 91 6.24 -21.27 8.29
N MET A 92 7.10 -22.16 8.72
CA MET A 92 7.34 -22.46 10.15
C MET A 92 8.53 -21.66 10.69
N GLU A 93 9.34 -21.07 9.82
CA GLU A 93 10.53 -20.32 10.20
C GLU A 93 10.24 -18.81 10.33
N LYS A 94 11.07 -18.15 11.14
CA LYS A 94 11.12 -16.69 11.18
C LYS A 94 11.80 -16.17 9.90
N THR A 95 11.59 -14.89 9.60
CA THR A 95 12.24 -14.23 8.46
C THR A 95 13.77 -14.27 8.57
N PRO A 96 14.47 -14.41 7.42
CA PRO A 96 15.93 -14.40 7.42
C PRO A 96 16.46 -13.05 7.93
N ARG A 97 17.57 -13.10 8.66
CA ARG A 97 18.31 -11.94 9.12
C ARG A 97 19.66 -11.86 8.43
N LYS A 98 20.05 -10.67 8.01
CA LYS A 98 21.42 -10.37 7.55
C LYS A 98 22.13 -9.53 8.60
N VAL A 99 23.47 -9.67 8.66
CA VAL A 99 24.29 -8.74 9.43
C VAL A 99 24.07 -7.33 8.84
N CYS A 100 23.68 -6.38 9.68
CA CYS A 100 23.43 -5.01 9.28
C CYS A 100 24.59 -4.12 9.79
N THR A 101 25.20 -3.38 8.88
CA THR A 101 26.22 -2.37 9.20
C THR A 101 25.66 -0.95 9.27
N ASP A 102 24.41 -0.78 8.87
CA ASP A 102 23.70 0.50 8.97
C ASP A 102 23.25 0.75 10.41
N PRO A 103 23.68 1.84 11.06
CA PRO A 103 23.40 2.07 12.47
C PRO A 103 21.91 2.09 12.79
N ILE A 104 21.52 1.44 13.88
CA ILE A 104 20.14 1.43 14.38
C ILE A 104 19.67 2.87 14.64
N GLY A 105 20.54 3.72 15.21
CA GLY A 105 20.24 5.12 15.53
C GLY A 105 20.47 6.10 14.38
N ARG A 106 20.64 5.64 13.13
CA ARG A 106 20.74 6.56 11.98
C ARG A 106 19.47 7.39 11.86
N MET A 107 19.64 8.68 11.72
CA MET A 107 18.57 9.66 11.53
C MET A 107 18.84 10.45 10.26
N GLU A 108 17.81 10.67 9.48
CA GLU A 108 17.86 11.45 8.24
C GLU A 108 17.10 12.75 8.44
N ASP A 109 17.81 13.84 8.64
CA ASP A 109 17.20 15.14 8.95
C ASP A 109 16.24 15.64 7.89
N TYR A 110 16.47 15.31 6.61
CA TYR A 110 15.57 15.70 5.52
C TYR A 110 14.14 15.15 5.66
N LEU A 111 13.94 14.09 6.44
CA LEU A 111 12.60 13.57 6.70
C LEU A 111 11.71 14.55 7.49
N ASN A 112 12.31 15.43 8.28
CA ASN A 112 11.56 16.46 8.99
C ASN A 112 10.91 17.48 8.06
N ASP A 113 11.50 17.69 6.87
CA ASP A 113 11.09 18.70 5.90
C ASP A 113 10.49 18.08 4.62
N ILE A 114 10.37 16.74 4.56
CA ILE A 114 9.92 16.05 3.32
C ILE A 114 8.44 16.27 3.02
N ILE A 115 7.62 16.49 4.05
CA ILE A 115 6.19 16.77 3.90
C ILE A 115 6.01 18.26 3.58
N PRO A 116 5.47 18.62 2.38
CA PRO A 116 5.23 20.01 2.06
C PRO A 116 4.16 20.64 2.97
N ASP A 117 4.34 21.93 3.31
CA ASP A 117 3.35 22.71 4.06
C ASP A 117 2.00 22.80 3.32
N ASN A 118 2.04 22.85 2.00
CA ASN A 118 0.82 22.81 1.19
C ASN A 118 0.29 21.37 1.12
N PRO A 119 -0.89 21.07 1.71
CA PRO A 119 -1.45 19.71 1.75
C PRO A 119 -1.79 19.11 0.37
N ASN A 120 -1.85 19.95 -0.67
CA ASN A 120 -2.10 19.51 -2.04
C ASN A 120 -0.83 19.25 -2.83
N MET A 121 0.34 19.57 -2.28
CA MET A 121 1.62 19.31 -2.93
C MET A 121 2.07 17.87 -2.65
N PRO A 122 2.34 17.06 -3.68
CA PRO A 122 2.81 15.70 -3.49
C PRO A 122 4.30 15.66 -3.13
N TYR A 123 4.69 14.64 -2.38
CA TYR A 123 6.08 14.26 -2.17
C TYR A 123 6.29 12.81 -2.58
N ASP A 124 7.53 12.35 -2.63
CA ASP A 124 7.88 11.01 -3.07
C ASP A 124 8.07 10.05 -1.90
N MET A 125 7.17 9.08 -1.76
CA MET A 125 7.24 8.08 -0.70
C MET A 125 8.49 7.19 -0.78
N TYR A 126 9.10 7.03 -1.97
CA TYR A 126 10.37 6.29 -2.09
C TYR A 126 11.51 6.93 -1.30
N GLN A 127 11.53 8.27 -1.20
CA GLN A 127 12.52 8.96 -0.37
C GLN A 127 12.33 8.65 1.11
N VAL A 128 11.09 8.57 1.59
CA VAL A 128 10.82 8.14 2.96
C VAL A 128 11.28 6.71 3.19
N ILE A 129 10.91 5.79 2.30
CA ILE A 129 11.32 4.39 2.39
C ILE A 129 12.84 4.29 2.44
N ALA A 130 13.56 4.93 1.52
CA ALA A 130 15.02 4.90 1.46
C ALA A 130 15.67 5.46 2.73
N GLY A 131 15.08 6.50 3.34
CA GLY A 131 15.60 7.09 4.56
C GLY A 131 15.49 6.21 5.81
N ILE A 132 14.53 5.28 5.83
CA ILE A 132 14.26 4.49 7.05
C ILE A 132 14.73 3.04 6.99
N VAL A 133 14.86 2.45 5.80
CA VAL A 133 15.28 1.04 5.63
C VAL A 133 16.81 0.90 5.66
N ASP A 134 17.31 -0.32 5.89
CA ASP A 134 18.74 -0.61 5.89
C ASP A 134 19.36 -0.26 4.54
N HIS A 135 20.42 0.57 4.56
CA HIS A 135 21.18 1.00 3.39
C HIS A 135 20.34 1.62 2.26
N GLY A 136 19.11 2.04 2.53
CA GLY A 136 18.15 2.52 1.52
C GLY A 136 17.69 1.43 0.54
N GLU A 137 17.96 0.15 0.83
CA GLU A 137 17.62 -0.95 -0.05
C GLU A 137 16.15 -1.34 0.04
N PHE A 138 15.44 -1.18 -1.08
CA PHE A 138 14.06 -1.58 -1.24
C PHE A 138 13.89 -2.47 -2.47
N PHE A 139 13.25 -3.62 -2.31
CA PHE A 139 12.94 -4.56 -3.39
C PHE A 139 11.45 -4.54 -3.67
N GLU A 140 11.07 -3.70 -4.62
CA GLU A 140 9.66 -3.45 -4.96
C GLU A 140 9.03 -4.62 -5.71
N VAL A 141 7.76 -4.90 -5.38
CA VAL A 141 6.89 -5.86 -6.05
C VAL A 141 5.85 -5.10 -6.87
N GLN A 142 5.63 -5.47 -8.12
CA GLN A 142 4.67 -4.81 -9.03
C GLN A 142 4.89 -3.28 -9.18
N PRO A 143 6.10 -2.81 -9.49
CA PRO A 143 6.40 -1.37 -9.54
C PRO A 143 5.59 -0.62 -10.60
N ASN A 144 5.12 -1.32 -11.63
CA ASN A 144 4.41 -0.74 -12.76
C ASN A 144 2.88 -0.88 -12.67
N TYR A 145 2.35 -1.63 -11.71
CA TYR A 145 0.91 -1.83 -11.51
C TYR A 145 0.42 -1.08 -10.28
N ALA A 146 -0.73 -0.42 -10.39
CA ALA A 146 -1.35 0.32 -9.28
C ALA A 146 -0.32 1.15 -8.49
N LYS A 147 0.34 2.09 -9.16
CA LYS A 147 1.48 2.86 -8.65
C LYS A 147 1.13 3.78 -7.47
N ASN A 148 -0.15 4.00 -7.21
CA ASN A 148 -0.67 4.71 -6.03
C ASN A 148 -0.45 3.95 -4.72
N LEU A 149 -0.11 2.65 -4.77
CA LEU A 149 0.32 1.85 -3.63
C LEU A 149 1.65 1.15 -3.95
N ILE A 150 2.63 1.38 -3.11
CA ILE A 150 3.96 0.74 -3.15
C ILE A 150 3.92 -0.49 -2.25
N ILE A 151 4.39 -1.62 -2.74
CA ILE A 151 4.61 -2.83 -1.96
C ILE A 151 5.99 -3.43 -2.27
N GLY A 152 6.63 -4.03 -1.29
CA GLY A 152 7.93 -4.68 -1.52
C GLY A 152 8.60 -5.10 -0.23
N PHE A 153 9.80 -5.60 -0.36
CA PHE A 153 10.61 -6.09 0.75
C PHE A 153 11.76 -5.15 1.07
N ALA A 154 12.03 -4.99 2.35
CA ALA A 154 13.16 -4.24 2.87
C ALA A 154 13.74 -4.94 4.11
N ARG A 155 14.73 -4.31 4.75
CA ARG A 155 15.24 -4.76 6.04
C ARG A 155 15.32 -3.61 7.04
N PHE A 156 15.07 -3.96 8.30
CA PHE A 156 15.31 -3.09 9.45
C PHE A 156 16.21 -3.84 10.43
N ASN A 157 17.43 -3.33 10.64
CA ASN A 157 18.47 -3.99 11.44
C ASN A 157 18.66 -5.45 11.04
N GLY A 158 18.77 -5.68 9.74
CA GLY A 158 18.95 -6.98 9.12
C GLY A 158 17.71 -7.86 9.01
N GLN A 159 16.63 -7.56 9.71
CA GLN A 159 15.38 -8.33 9.66
C GLN A 159 14.59 -8.00 8.40
N SER A 160 14.18 -9.02 7.64
CA SER A 160 13.29 -8.86 6.49
C SER A 160 11.89 -8.43 6.93
N VAL A 161 11.33 -7.46 6.23
CA VAL A 161 9.97 -6.94 6.42
C VAL A 161 9.28 -6.70 5.09
N GLY A 162 7.94 -6.73 5.07
CA GLY A 162 7.13 -6.22 3.98
C GLY A 162 6.81 -4.74 4.21
N ILE A 163 6.95 -3.93 3.18
CA ILE A 163 6.53 -2.52 3.17
C ILE A 163 5.24 -2.40 2.38
N VAL A 164 4.27 -1.68 2.93
CA VAL A 164 3.06 -1.23 2.21
C VAL A 164 2.94 0.27 2.41
N ALA A 165 2.94 1.06 1.33
CA ALA A 165 2.97 2.51 1.44
C ALA A 165 2.10 3.18 0.36
N ASN A 166 1.40 4.25 0.70
CA ASN A 166 0.73 5.08 -0.29
C ASN A 166 1.76 5.95 -1.03
N GLN A 167 1.56 6.18 -2.34
CA GLN A 167 2.41 7.06 -3.13
C GLN A 167 1.67 8.36 -3.50
N PRO A 168 1.90 9.47 -2.78
CA PRO A 168 1.19 10.73 -3.03
C PRO A 168 1.41 11.31 -4.44
N LYS A 169 2.52 10.99 -5.10
CA LYS A 169 2.78 11.40 -6.50
C LYS A 169 1.87 10.69 -7.52
N GLN A 170 1.18 9.61 -7.13
CA GLN A 170 0.30 8.86 -8.00
C GLN A 170 -1.12 8.90 -7.43
N LEU A 171 -2.05 9.53 -8.15
CA LEU A 171 -3.43 9.68 -7.71
C LEU A 171 -3.56 10.20 -6.26
N ALA A 172 -2.67 11.10 -5.82
CA ALA A 172 -2.60 11.61 -4.45
C ALA A 172 -2.55 10.52 -3.34
N GLY A 173 -2.13 9.30 -3.68
CA GLY A 173 -2.10 8.17 -2.73
C GLY A 173 -3.45 7.53 -2.41
N VAL A 174 -4.53 7.87 -3.12
CA VAL A 174 -5.86 7.26 -2.92
C VAL A 174 -5.80 5.76 -3.16
N LEU A 175 -6.70 5.01 -2.52
CA LEU A 175 -6.91 3.60 -2.83
C LEU A 175 -7.95 3.45 -3.94
N ASP A 176 -7.77 2.45 -4.79
CA ASP A 176 -8.69 2.03 -5.83
C ASP A 176 -8.82 0.49 -5.86
N CYS A 177 -9.60 -0.04 -6.79
CA CYS A 177 -9.77 -1.49 -6.94
C CYS A 177 -8.44 -2.22 -7.09
N ASN A 178 -7.53 -1.67 -7.91
CA ASN A 178 -6.27 -2.32 -8.25
C ASN A 178 -5.26 -2.27 -7.10
N SER A 179 -5.09 -1.12 -6.47
CA SER A 179 -4.20 -0.97 -5.31
C SER A 179 -4.67 -1.79 -4.12
N SER A 180 -5.99 -1.88 -3.91
CA SER A 180 -6.57 -2.72 -2.85
C SER A 180 -6.27 -4.20 -3.07
N ARG A 181 -6.41 -4.71 -4.31
CA ARG A 181 -6.05 -6.10 -4.67
C ARG A 181 -4.55 -6.36 -4.51
N LYS A 182 -3.72 -5.43 -5.02
CA LYS A 182 -2.26 -5.47 -4.90
C LYS A 182 -1.82 -5.57 -3.43
N GLY A 183 -2.30 -4.66 -2.58
CA GLY A 183 -1.99 -4.62 -1.16
C GLY A 183 -2.47 -5.85 -0.42
N ALA A 184 -3.72 -6.27 -0.63
CA ALA A 184 -4.30 -7.43 0.04
C ALA A 184 -3.52 -8.71 -0.22
N ARG A 185 -3.16 -8.97 -1.48
CA ARG A 185 -2.35 -10.15 -1.85
C ARG A 185 -0.99 -10.12 -1.17
N PHE A 186 -0.32 -8.97 -1.15
CA PHE A 186 1.00 -8.84 -0.53
C PHE A 186 0.97 -9.01 0.99
N VAL A 187 -0.01 -8.40 1.66
CA VAL A 187 -0.20 -8.56 3.12
C VAL A 187 -0.43 -10.02 3.48
N ARG A 188 -1.27 -10.74 2.72
CA ARG A 188 -1.51 -12.18 2.95
C ARG A 188 -0.26 -13.02 2.72
N PHE A 189 0.53 -12.69 1.70
CA PHE A 189 1.82 -13.35 1.49
C PHE A 189 2.76 -13.15 2.68
N CYS A 190 2.91 -11.90 3.16
CA CYS A 190 3.72 -11.60 4.33
C CYS A 190 3.27 -12.40 5.56
N ASP A 191 1.97 -12.46 5.81
CA ASP A 191 1.42 -13.23 6.93
C ASP A 191 1.68 -14.74 6.79
N ALA A 192 1.51 -15.29 5.58
CA ALA A 192 1.76 -16.71 5.31
C ALA A 192 3.21 -17.14 5.55
N PHE A 193 4.17 -16.22 5.47
CA PHE A 193 5.60 -16.49 5.63
C PHE A 193 6.23 -15.77 6.84
N ASN A 194 5.44 -15.40 7.83
CA ASN A 194 5.90 -14.77 9.09
C ASN A 194 6.71 -13.48 8.87
N ILE A 195 6.46 -12.75 7.77
CA ILE A 195 7.15 -11.50 7.44
C ILE A 195 6.42 -10.34 8.12
N PRO A 196 7.05 -9.62 9.06
CA PRO A 196 6.47 -8.44 9.67
C PRO A 196 6.13 -7.38 8.63
N ILE A 197 5.09 -6.58 8.88
CA ILE A 197 4.61 -5.57 7.94
C ILE A 197 4.82 -4.18 8.53
N VAL A 198 5.46 -3.31 7.76
CA VAL A 198 5.55 -1.88 8.04
C VAL A 198 4.70 -1.12 7.03
N THR A 199 3.71 -0.38 7.53
CA THR A 199 2.77 0.38 6.70
C THR A 199 3.04 1.88 6.84
N LEU A 200 3.25 2.57 5.72
CA LEU A 200 3.46 4.03 5.66
C LEU A 200 2.21 4.66 5.04
N VAL A 201 1.53 5.49 5.81
CA VAL A 201 0.19 5.98 5.46
C VAL A 201 0.21 7.44 5.07
N ASP A 202 -0.23 7.74 3.86
CA ASP A 202 -0.66 9.06 3.40
C ASP A 202 -1.79 8.85 2.37
N VAL A 203 -3.02 8.72 2.88
CA VAL A 203 -4.18 8.31 2.07
C VAL A 203 -5.38 9.23 2.32
N PRO A 204 -5.83 10.01 1.32
CA PRO A 204 -6.98 10.90 1.47
C PRO A 204 -8.34 10.19 1.34
N GLY A 205 -8.37 8.93 0.92
CA GLY A 205 -9.62 8.21 0.71
C GLY A 205 -9.51 7.09 -0.33
N PHE A 206 -10.67 6.53 -0.67
CA PHE A 206 -10.83 5.73 -1.88
C PHE A 206 -11.13 6.62 -3.07
N LEU A 207 -10.68 6.21 -4.26
CA LEU A 207 -10.97 6.92 -5.51
C LEU A 207 -12.48 6.90 -5.75
N PRO A 208 -13.16 8.06 -5.82
CA PRO A 208 -14.59 8.12 -6.05
C PRO A 208 -14.94 7.93 -7.52
N GLY A 209 -16.20 7.62 -7.79
CA GLY A 209 -16.79 7.64 -9.12
C GLY A 209 -17.35 6.30 -9.56
N THR A 210 -18.28 6.36 -10.53
CA THR A 210 -19.03 5.21 -11.04
C THR A 210 -18.13 4.09 -11.56
N ALA A 211 -17.00 4.44 -12.18
CA ALA A 211 -16.03 3.45 -12.66
C ALA A 211 -15.46 2.59 -11.53
N GLN A 212 -15.23 3.16 -10.34
CA GLN A 212 -14.75 2.41 -9.18
C GLN A 212 -15.89 1.62 -8.53
N GLU A 213 -17.06 2.24 -8.35
CA GLU A 213 -18.22 1.58 -7.76
C GLU A 213 -18.68 0.38 -8.60
N TYR A 214 -18.76 0.52 -9.93
CA TYR A 214 -19.15 -0.56 -10.83
C TYR A 214 -18.08 -1.67 -10.93
N ASN A 215 -16.81 -1.36 -10.69
CA ASN A 215 -15.73 -2.33 -10.57
C ASN A 215 -15.57 -2.85 -9.13
N ALA A 216 -16.59 -2.70 -8.28
CA ALA A 216 -16.67 -3.27 -6.95
C ALA A 216 -15.56 -2.79 -5.99
N VAL A 217 -15.30 -1.47 -5.91
CA VAL A 217 -14.33 -0.89 -4.99
C VAL A 217 -14.59 -1.29 -3.53
N ILE A 218 -15.85 -1.45 -3.14
CA ILE A 218 -16.25 -1.92 -1.80
C ILE A 218 -15.69 -3.33 -1.55
N LEU A 219 -15.87 -4.26 -2.50
CA LEU A 219 -15.37 -5.62 -2.39
C LEU A 219 -13.84 -5.66 -2.34
N HIS A 220 -13.18 -4.90 -3.22
CA HIS A 220 -11.73 -4.85 -3.28
C HIS A 220 -11.11 -4.16 -2.07
N GLY A 221 -11.71 -3.10 -1.56
CA GLY A 221 -11.31 -2.47 -0.29
C GLY A 221 -11.48 -3.44 0.89
N ALA A 222 -12.57 -4.21 0.90
CA ALA A 222 -12.80 -5.25 1.91
C ALA A 222 -11.74 -6.37 1.87
N LYS A 223 -11.13 -6.69 0.72
CA LYS A 223 -9.99 -7.63 0.64
C LYS A 223 -8.79 -7.13 1.44
N LEU A 224 -8.45 -5.85 1.28
CA LEU A 224 -7.31 -5.25 2.00
C LEU A 224 -7.60 -5.17 3.50
N LEU A 225 -8.81 -4.77 3.87
CA LEU A 225 -9.26 -4.76 5.26
C LEU A 225 -9.18 -6.15 5.89
N TYR A 226 -9.69 -7.17 5.19
CA TYR A 226 -9.67 -8.55 5.65
C TYR A 226 -8.23 -9.06 5.82
N ALA A 227 -7.36 -8.78 4.84
CA ALA A 227 -5.96 -9.19 4.89
C ALA A 227 -5.24 -8.66 6.14
N TYR A 228 -5.39 -7.38 6.45
CA TYR A 228 -4.81 -6.79 7.66
C TYR A 228 -5.46 -7.29 8.96
N GLY A 229 -6.78 -7.48 8.95
CA GLY A 229 -7.52 -7.98 10.12
C GLY A 229 -7.18 -9.44 10.45
N GLU A 230 -6.92 -10.27 9.45
CA GLU A 230 -6.55 -11.68 9.61
C GLU A 230 -5.06 -11.86 9.92
N ALA A 231 -4.19 -10.96 9.44
CA ALA A 231 -2.75 -11.09 9.60
C ALA A 231 -2.32 -11.16 11.08
N THR A 232 -1.52 -12.17 11.39
CA THR A 232 -1.01 -12.51 12.71
C THR A 232 0.40 -12.01 12.97
N VAL A 233 1.14 -11.66 11.93
CA VAL A 233 2.51 -11.12 12.01
C VAL A 233 2.56 -9.75 12.71
N PRO A 234 3.72 -9.32 13.20
CA PRO A 234 3.90 -7.95 13.69
C PRO A 234 3.52 -6.91 12.64
N LYS A 235 2.74 -5.92 13.05
CA LYS A 235 2.27 -4.82 12.20
C LYS A 235 2.62 -3.49 12.83
N VAL A 236 3.50 -2.74 12.18
CA VAL A 236 3.90 -1.38 12.59
C VAL A 236 3.41 -0.40 11.55
N THR A 237 2.66 0.60 11.96
CA THR A 237 2.10 1.61 11.07
C THR A 237 2.66 2.99 11.43
N VAL A 238 3.01 3.77 10.43
CA VAL A 238 3.41 5.17 10.59
C VAL A 238 2.52 6.02 9.68
N THR A 239 1.70 6.88 10.27
CA THR A 239 0.90 7.86 9.53
C THR A 239 1.73 9.12 9.35
N LEU A 240 2.03 9.46 8.08
CA LEU A 240 2.90 10.57 7.75
C LEU A 240 2.13 11.88 7.59
N ARG A 241 0.99 11.81 6.87
CA ARG A 241 0.16 12.98 6.59
C ARG A 241 -1.33 12.60 6.63
N LYS A 242 -2.01 12.46 5.51
CA LYS A 242 -3.45 12.19 5.44
C LYS A 242 -3.77 10.74 5.80
N SER A 243 -4.83 10.55 6.59
CA SER A 243 -5.38 9.23 6.89
C SER A 243 -6.88 9.37 7.17
N TYR A 244 -7.71 9.30 6.11
CA TYR A 244 -9.11 9.68 6.19
C TYR A 244 -10.07 8.52 6.01
N GLY A 245 -11.11 8.50 6.82
CA GLY A 245 -12.32 7.67 6.65
C GLY A 245 -12.03 6.18 6.49
N GLY A 246 -12.69 5.56 5.52
CA GLY A 246 -12.56 4.12 5.26
C GLY A 246 -11.15 3.69 4.84
N SER A 247 -10.38 4.57 4.20
CA SER A 247 -9.00 4.26 3.81
C SER A 247 -8.06 4.22 5.01
N HIS A 248 -8.28 5.03 6.06
CA HIS A 248 -7.61 4.89 7.34
C HIS A 248 -7.79 3.48 7.91
N ILE A 249 -9.03 2.97 7.87
CA ILE A 249 -9.35 1.66 8.45
C ILE A 249 -8.61 0.53 7.73
N VAL A 250 -8.56 0.56 6.40
CA VAL A 250 -7.95 -0.53 5.62
C VAL A 250 -6.41 -0.49 5.57
N MET A 251 -5.79 0.60 6.04
CA MET A 251 -4.33 0.78 6.04
C MET A 251 -3.70 0.46 7.41
N SER A 252 -4.02 -0.71 7.97
CA SER A 252 -3.41 -1.22 9.22
C SER A 252 -3.60 -0.32 10.44
N CYS A 253 -4.81 0.21 10.63
CA CYS A 253 -5.12 1.05 11.77
C CYS A 253 -5.10 0.27 13.11
N LYS A 254 -4.98 1.01 14.22
CA LYS A 254 -4.99 0.44 15.58
C LYS A 254 -6.27 -0.34 15.86
N GLN A 255 -7.42 0.19 15.43
CA GLN A 255 -8.73 -0.41 15.64
C GLN A 255 -8.89 -1.76 14.93
N LEU A 256 -8.13 -2.01 13.85
CA LEU A 256 -8.13 -3.26 13.08
C LEU A 256 -6.89 -4.11 13.38
N ARG A 257 -6.55 -4.25 14.66
CA ARG A 257 -5.46 -5.11 15.14
C ARG A 257 -4.04 -4.69 14.69
N GLY A 258 -3.82 -3.40 14.38
CA GLY A 258 -2.47 -2.84 14.27
C GLY A 258 -1.76 -2.91 15.63
N ASP A 259 -0.53 -3.43 15.69
CA ASP A 259 0.16 -3.63 16.97
C ASP A 259 0.72 -2.30 17.51
N ILE A 260 1.51 -1.59 16.69
CA ILE A 260 2.07 -0.29 17.05
C ILE A 260 1.79 0.69 15.91
N ASN A 261 1.15 1.79 16.26
CA ASN A 261 0.77 2.85 15.33
C ASN A 261 1.40 4.16 15.76
N TYR A 262 2.35 4.65 14.98
CA TYR A 262 2.97 5.96 15.13
C TYR A 262 2.33 6.98 14.19
N ALA A 263 2.46 8.25 14.53
CA ALA A 263 2.10 9.35 13.66
C ALA A 263 3.21 10.39 13.63
N TRP A 264 3.42 11.05 12.49
CA TRP A 264 4.23 12.26 12.42
C TRP A 264 3.42 13.47 12.88
N PRO A 265 4.04 14.58 13.31
CA PRO A 265 3.33 15.80 13.69
C PRO A 265 2.46 16.38 12.56
N SER A 266 2.85 16.14 11.31
CA SER A 266 2.13 16.52 10.08
C SER A 266 0.91 15.66 9.77
N SER A 267 0.62 14.63 10.58
CA SER A 267 -0.47 13.69 10.27
C SER A 267 -1.84 14.27 10.60
N GLU A 268 -2.81 13.93 9.74
CA GLU A 268 -4.21 14.29 9.86
C GLU A 268 -5.04 13.00 9.87
N ILE A 269 -5.53 12.61 11.06
CA ILE A 269 -6.33 11.39 11.22
C ILE A 269 -7.78 11.82 11.49
N ALA A 270 -8.65 11.69 10.50
CA ALA A 270 -10.01 12.19 10.54
C ALA A 270 -10.97 11.35 9.68
N VAL A 271 -12.28 11.61 9.81
CA VAL A 271 -13.29 10.98 8.95
C VAL A 271 -13.17 11.46 7.50
N MET A 272 -12.84 12.74 7.30
CA MET A 272 -12.60 13.37 6.01
C MET A 272 -11.73 14.61 6.17
N GLY A 273 -11.15 15.11 5.08
CA GLY A 273 -10.38 16.35 5.10
C GLY A 273 -11.24 17.56 5.48
N ALA A 274 -10.61 18.59 6.04
CA ALA A 274 -11.27 19.73 6.63
C ALA A 274 -12.25 20.46 5.69
N SER A 275 -11.86 20.66 4.41
CA SER A 275 -12.72 21.30 3.41
C SER A 275 -14.00 20.49 3.13
N GLY A 276 -13.86 19.17 3.01
CA GLY A 276 -15.02 18.28 2.85
C GLY A 276 -15.92 18.29 4.08
N ALA A 277 -15.33 18.21 5.28
CA ALA A 277 -16.06 18.25 6.54
C ALA A 277 -16.85 19.55 6.70
N ALA A 278 -16.21 20.70 6.50
CA ALA A 278 -16.87 22.01 6.60
C ALA A 278 -18.02 22.13 5.58
N SER A 279 -17.82 21.69 4.34
CA SER A 279 -18.84 21.73 3.30
C SER A 279 -20.05 20.85 3.61
N VAL A 280 -19.89 19.72 4.31
CA VAL A 280 -21.00 18.83 4.67
C VAL A 280 -21.68 19.29 5.95
N LEU A 281 -20.93 19.58 7.00
CA LEU A 281 -21.48 19.90 8.32
C LEU A 281 -22.23 21.24 8.35
N TYR A 282 -21.72 22.22 7.60
CA TYR A 282 -22.26 23.58 7.58
C TYR A 282 -22.99 23.95 6.29
N ALA A 283 -23.39 22.93 5.51
CA ALA A 283 -24.11 23.12 4.22
C ALA A 283 -25.39 23.95 4.36
N LYS A 284 -26.15 23.75 5.45
CA LYS A 284 -27.41 24.45 5.69
C LYS A 284 -27.20 25.95 5.93
N ASP A 285 -26.23 26.28 6.78
CA ASP A 285 -25.93 27.67 7.14
C ASP A 285 -25.35 28.44 5.95
N ALA A 286 -24.43 27.81 5.22
CA ALA A 286 -23.90 28.39 3.99
C ALA A 286 -24.97 28.58 2.90
N LYS A 287 -25.95 27.67 2.80
CA LYS A 287 -27.05 27.81 1.89
C LYS A 287 -27.96 28.97 2.29
N ALA A 288 -28.33 29.13 3.55
CA ALA A 288 -29.12 30.25 4.06
C ALA A 288 -28.51 31.60 3.68
N LEU A 289 -27.19 31.76 3.90
CA LEU A 289 -26.47 32.98 3.49
C LEU A 289 -26.52 33.21 1.97
N LYS A 290 -26.38 32.16 1.18
CA LYS A 290 -26.51 32.28 -0.30
C LYS A 290 -27.90 32.65 -0.74
N ASP A 291 -28.93 32.10 -0.13
CA ASP A 291 -30.36 32.41 -0.43
C ASP A 291 -30.71 33.87 -0.08
N GLU A 292 -30.00 34.47 0.90
CA GLU A 292 -30.03 35.90 1.24
C GLU A 292 -29.20 36.78 0.29
N GLY A 293 -28.57 36.21 -0.74
CA GLY A 293 -27.68 36.94 -1.65
C GLY A 293 -26.26 37.21 -1.15
N LYS A 294 -25.91 36.71 0.05
CA LYS A 294 -24.60 36.91 0.73
C LYS A 294 -23.57 35.85 0.34
N VAL A 295 -23.28 35.73 -0.96
CA VAL A 295 -22.41 34.65 -1.49
C VAL A 295 -21.00 34.70 -0.92
N GLU A 296 -20.40 35.90 -0.78
CA GLU A 296 -19.04 36.03 -0.25
C GLU A 296 -18.97 35.75 1.27
N GLU A 297 -20.02 36.14 2.01
CA GLU A 297 -20.11 35.78 3.44
C GLU A 297 -20.24 34.27 3.63
N ALA A 298 -20.99 33.58 2.76
CA ALA A 298 -21.11 32.12 2.78
C ALA A 298 -19.76 31.42 2.52
N LYS A 299 -18.94 31.95 1.62
CA LYS A 299 -17.58 31.43 1.36
C LYS A 299 -16.66 31.66 2.56
N ALA A 300 -16.70 32.88 3.12
CA ALA A 300 -15.89 33.22 4.30
C ALA A 300 -16.29 32.36 5.50
N TYR A 301 -17.55 32.13 5.73
CA TYR A 301 -18.08 31.27 6.78
C TYR A 301 -17.57 29.82 6.66
N ILE A 302 -17.68 29.23 5.45
CA ILE A 302 -17.16 27.87 5.23
C ILE A 302 -15.65 27.82 5.46
N LYS A 303 -14.90 28.84 5.03
CA LYS A 303 -13.45 28.90 5.25
C LYS A 303 -13.08 29.00 6.72
N GLU A 304 -13.81 29.81 7.49
CA GLU A 304 -13.65 29.88 8.95
C GLU A 304 -13.87 28.52 9.61
N LYS A 305 -14.95 27.81 9.22
CA LYS A 305 -15.26 26.47 9.73
C LYS A 305 -14.25 25.41 9.30
N GLU A 306 -13.67 25.51 8.11
CA GLU A 306 -12.55 24.67 7.68
C GLU A 306 -11.32 24.88 8.58
N ASP A 307 -10.97 26.14 8.86
CA ASP A 307 -9.83 26.47 9.72
C ASP A 307 -10.04 26.01 11.17
N GLU A 308 -11.26 26.16 11.72
CA GLU A 308 -11.64 25.61 13.01
C GLU A 308 -11.52 24.07 13.05
N TYR A 309 -12.06 23.39 12.05
CA TYR A 309 -11.99 21.94 11.94
C TYR A 309 -10.54 21.45 11.85
N THR A 310 -9.72 22.14 11.07
CA THR A 310 -8.29 21.83 10.94
C THR A 310 -7.59 21.88 12.30
N LYS A 311 -7.79 22.94 13.05
CA LYS A 311 -7.19 23.09 14.38
C LYS A 311 -7.66 22.03 15.38
N LEU A 312 -8.92 21.64 15.32
CA LEU A 312 -9.52 20.73 16.30
C LEU A 312 -9.27 19.25 15.97
N PHE A 313 -9.30 18.87 14.68
CA PHE A 313 -9.38 17.48 14.28
C PHE A 313 -8.30 17.03 13.30
N ALA A 314 -7.77 17.92 12.46
CA ALA A 314 -6.74 17.56 11.48
C ALA A 314 -5.34 17.59 12.11
N ASN A 315 -5.13 16.79 13.16
CA ASN A 315 -3.86 16.66 13.85
C ASN A 315 -3.78 15.28 14.54
N PRO A 316 -2.58 14.78 14.87
CA PRO A 316 -2.43 13.46 15.49
C PRO A 316 -2.88 13.41 16.96
N TYR A 317 -2.96 14.53 17.63
CA TYR A 317 -3.18 14.57 19.09
C TYR A 317 -4.60 14.15 19.48
N GLN A 318 -5.59 14.41 18.62
CA GLN A 318 -6.94 13.91 18.85
C GLN A 318 -6.99 12.37 18.77
N ALA A 319 -6.33 11.78 17.78
CA ALA A 319 -6.22 10.33 17.66
C ALA A 319 -5.46 9.73 18.85
N ALA A 320 -4.39 10.39 19.32
CA ALA A 320 -3.62 9.99 20.50
C ALA A 320 -4.48 10.01 21.78
N LYS A 321 -5.31 11.04 21.97
CA LYS A 321 -6.21 11.17 23.11
C LYS A 321 -7.17 9.98 23.28
N PHE A 322 -7.60 9.41 22.16
CA PHE A 322 -8.48 8.24 22.13
C PHE A 322 -7.75 6.89 22.02
N GLY A 323 -6.42 6.90 22.07
CA GLY A 323 -5.62 5.68 21.98
C GLY A 323 -5.59 5.05 20.57
N TYR A 324 -5.89 5.80 19.52
CA TYR A 324 -5.85 5.32 18.13
C TYR A 324 -4.44 5.31 17.57
N ILE A 325 -3.50 5.97 18.20
CA ILE A 325 -2.06 5.88 17.95
C ILE A 325 -1.31 5.74 19.26
N ASP A 326 -0.14 5.13 19.23
CA ASP A 326 0.69 4.85 20.39
C ASP A 326 1.64 6.01 20.73
N ASP A 327 2.11 6.74 19.71
CA ASP A 327 3.01 7.88 19.90
C ASP A 327 3.04 8.81 18.68
N VAL A 328 3.34 10.08 18.92
CA VAL A 328 3.67 11.06 17.87
C VAL A 328 5.20 11.18 17.84
N ILE A 329 5.80 10.78 16.72
CA ILE A 329 7.25 10.66 16.58
C ILE A 329 7.83 11.70 15.63
N GLU A 330 9.04 12.16 15.94
CA GLU A 330 9.80 13.01 15.03
C GLU A 330 10.14 12.26 13.73
N PRO A 331 9.89 12.82 12.54
CA PRO A 331 10.06 12.10 11.26
C PRO A 331 11.44 11.46 11.06
N ARG A 332 12.54 12.20 11.37
CA ARG A 332 13.90 11.67 11.27
C ARG A 332 14.18 10.47 12.17
N ASN A 333 13.40 10.28 13.23
CA ASN A 333 13.57 9.20 14.20
C ASN A 333 12.78 7.93 13.82
N THR A 334 12.09 7.93 12.70
CA THR A 334 11.19 6.84 12.27
C THR A 334 11.92 5.50 12.17
N ARG A 335 13.13 5.46 11.59
CA ARG A 335 13.92 4.23 11.50
C ARG A 335 14.13 3.59 12.88
N PHE A 336 14.64 4.34 13.83
CA PHE A 336 14.89 3.84 15.18
C PHE A 336 13.61 3.33 15.86
N ARG A 337 12.52 4.09 15.74
CA ARG A 337 11.23 3.73 16.33
C ARG A 337 10.67 2.45 15.73
N VAL A 338 10.74 2.28 14.42
CA VAL A 338 10.29 1.04 13.73
C VAL A 338 11.14 -0.15 14.14
N ILE A 339 12.48 -0.02 14.20
CA ILE A 339 13.37 -1.10 14.66
C ILE A 339 13.01 -1.53 16.09
N ARG A 340 12.79 -0.56 17.00
CA ARG A 340 12.40 -0.86 18.39
C ARG A 340 11.03 -1.52 18.47
N ALA A 341 10.06 -1.08 17.68
CA ALA A 341 8.74 -1.68 17.61
C ALA A 341 8.80 -3.14 17.13
N LEU A 342 9.56 -3.41 16.07
CA LEU A 342 9.75 -4.77 15.56
C LEU A 342 10.44 -5.67 16.59
N ALA A 343 11.45 -5.16 17.30
CA ALA A 343 12.12 -5.90 18.37
C ALA A 343 11.16 -6.22 19.54
N GLN A 344 10.34 -5.27 19.94
CA GLN A 344 9.32 -5.47 20.98
C GLN A 344 8.31 -6.54 20.59
N LEU A 345 7.95 -6.62 19.31
CA LEU A 345 6.96 -7.55 18.76
C LEU A 345 7.56 -8.89 18.32
N GLU A 346 8.88 -9.12 18.50
CA GLU A 346 9.55 -10.31 18.01
C GLU A 346 8.94 -11.63 18.50
N ASN A 347 8.39 -11.63 19.70
CA ASN A 347 7.76 -12.79 20.31
C ASN A 347 6.22 -12.76 20.24
N LYS A 348 5.65 -11.89 19.40
CA LYS A 348 4.20 -11.85 19.17
C LYS A 348 3.70 -13.23 18.77
N LYS A 349 2.68 -13.71 19.48
CA LYS A 349 1.92 -14.92 19.17
C LYS A 349 0.46 -14.55 19.10
N LEU A 350 -0.10 -14.63 17.94
CA LEU A 350 -1.52 -14.40 17.68
C LEU A 350 -2.06 -15.55 16.84
N THR A 351 -3.16 -16.12 17.25
CA THR A 351 -3.88 -17.15 16.50
C THR A 351 -5.28 -16.67 16.17
N ASN A 352 -5.73 -16.97 14.99
CA ASN A 352 -7.12 -16.76 14.61
C ASN A 352 -7.98 -17.96 15.07
N PRO A 353 -9.30 -17.78 15.26
CA PRO A 353 -10.20 -18.89 15.52
C PRO A 353 -10.05 -20.00 14.49
N ALA A 354 -10.06 -21.25 14.95
CA ALA A 354 -9.98 -22.40 14.06
C ALA A 354 -11.16 -22.40 13.09
N LYS A 355 -10.86 -22.57 11.80
CA LYS A 355 -11.83 -22.66 10.72
C LYS A 355 -11.29 -23.54 9.60
N LYS A 356 -12.17 -24.07 8.79
CA LYS A 356 -11.79 -24.94 7.68
C LYS A 356 -10.88 -24.22 6.66
N HIS A 357 -11.24 -22.99 6.33
CA HIS A 357 -10.45 -22.01 5.57
C HIS A 357 -11.03 -20.60 5.79
N GLY A 358 -10.28 -19.57 5.41
CA GLY A 358 -10.80 -18.20 5.39
C GLY A 358 -11.78 -18.00 4.22
N ASN A 359 -12.81 -17.18 4.44
CA ASN A 359 -13.71 -16.74 3.37
C ASN A 359 -13.43 -15.26 3.09
N ILE A 360 -12.24 -15.00 2.54
CA ILE A 360 -11.87 -13.64 2.09
C ILE A 360 -12.78 -13.23 0.93
N PRO A 361 -13.20 -11.97 0.83
CA PRO A 361 -13.87 -11.45 -0.37
C PRO A 361 -12.99 -11.73 -1.61
N LEU A 362 -13.48 -12.47 -2.59
CA LEU A 362 -12.71 -12.88 -3.78
C LEU A 362 -12.93 -11.92 -4.95
#